data_788249ad3cb72762594bb25f3341e277
#
_entry.id   788249ad3cb72762594bb25f3341e277
#
_cell.length_a   1.000
_cell.length_b   1.000
_cell.length_c   1.000
_cell.angle_alpha   90.00
_cell.angle_beta   90.00
_cell.angle_gamma   90.00
#
_symmetry.space_group_name_H-M   'P 1'
#
loop_
_entity.id
_entity.type
_entity.pdbx_description
1 polymer ?
#
loop_
_entity_poly.entity_id
_entity_poly.type
_entity_poly.pdbx_seq_one_letter_code
_entity_poly.pdbx_strand_id
1 'polypeptide(L)'
;MNFLAIFWFLMMPPSDIWLSDFLKARTIAKENHQMILINFSGSDWCGPCIQMHKEVFEKDDFKAFAKKNLVLLKADFPRLEKNKLSTQQLKKNNELALKYNPDGDFPLTLLLDENLKVLKVWSGNPGLNSDEFVKEIKLILK
;
A
#
# COMPACT_ATOMS: atom_id res chain seq x y z
N MET A 1 22.19 31.01 36.27
CA MET A 1 22.54 30.49 34.93
C MET A 1 21.36 29.67 34.40
N ASN A 2 20.64 30.24 33.47
CA ASN A 2 19.48 29.56 32.82
C ASN A 2 20.00 28.72 31.67
N PHE A 3 19.98 27.41 31.81
CA PHE A 3 20.19 26.48 30.71
C PHE A 3 18.87 26.37 29.93
N LEU A 4 18.77 27.13 28.82
CA LEU A 4 17.75 26.92 27.80
C LEU A 4 18.08 25.61 27.07
N ALA A 5 17.42 24.51 27.45
CA ALA A 5 17.46 23.29 26.70
C ALA A 5 16.68 23.52 25.38
N ILE A 6 17.41 23.76 24.30
CA ILE A 6 16.84 23.78 22.94
C ILE A 6 16.47 22.35 22.61
N PHE A 7 15.18 22.02 22.73
CA PHE A 7 14.60 20.77 22.27
C PHE A 7 14.58 20.80 20.75
N TRP A 8 15.59 20.24 20.13
CA TRP A 8 15.61 20.04 18.68
C TRP A 8 14.62 18.94 18.35
N PHE A 9 13.41 19.35 17.97
CA PHE A 9 12.42 18.46 17.39
C PHE A 9 12.96 18.01 16.03
N LEU A 10 13.58 16.83 15.99
CA LEU A 10 13.94 16.15 14.75
C LEU A 10 12.63 15.92 14.00
N MET A 11 12.34 16.76 12.99
CA MET A 11 11.33 16.48 12.00
C MET A 11 11.80 15.23 11.24
N MET A 12 11.32 14.06 11.69
CA MET A 12 11.40 12.86 10.88
C MET A 12 10.59 13.11 9.61
N PRO A 13 11.16 12.86 8.42
CA PRO A 13 10.37 12.92 7.19
C PRO A 13 9.17 11.98 7.35
N PRO A 14 8.00 12.34 6.78
CA PRO A 14 6.86 11.45 6.83
C PRO A 14 7.27 10.10 6.24
N SER A 15 7.28 9.06 7.07
CA SER A 15 7.54 7.70 6.62
C SER A 15 6.45 7.31 5.63
N ASP A 16 6.83 6.76 4.49
CA ASP A 16 5.87 6.17 3.56
C ASP A 16 5.02 5.14 4.35
N ILE A 17 3.71 5.29 4.29
CA ILE A 17 2.79 4.39 4.99
C ILE A 17 2.67 3.02 4.31
N TRP A 18 3.23 2.87 3.11
CA TRP A 18 3.26 1.63 2.36
C TRP A 18 4.47 0.79 2.71
N LEU A 19 4.21 -0.44 3.14
CA LEU A 19 5.24 -1.46 3.32
C LEU A 19 5.61 -2.11 1.99
N SER A 20 6.79 -2.68 1.92
CA SER A 20 7.27 -3.47 0.77
C SER A 20 7.62 -4.91 1.13
N ASP A 21 7.41 -5.31 2.38
CA ASP A 21 7.69 -6.66 2.89
C ASP A 21 6.39 -7.33 3.35
N PHE A 22 6.01 -8.40 2.66
CA PHE A 22 4.78 -9.13 2.94
C PHE A 22 4.77 -9.79 4.32
N LEU A 23 5.89 -10.35 4.74
CA LEU A 23 5.97 -11.01 6.05
C LEU A 23 5.79 -10.00 7.18
N LYS A 24 6.39 -8.82 7.03
CA LYS A 24 6.20 -7.71 7.97
C LYS A 24 4.74 -7.23 7.99
N ALA A 25 4.14 -7.05 6.82
CA ALA A 25 2.73 -6.64 6.72
C ALA A 25 1.80 -7.66 7.38
N ARG A 26 2.01 -8.93 7.13
CA ARG A 26 1.26 -10.03 7.74
C ARG A 26 1.37 -10.03 9.26
N THR A 27 2.57 -9.87 9.79
CA THR A 27 2.81 -9.84 11.24
C THR A 27 2.06 -8.68 11.89
N ILE A 28 2.17 -7.48 11.33
CA ILE A 28 1.49 -6.28 11.83
C ILE A 28 -0.03 -6.46 11.78
N ALA A 29 -0.56 -6.96 10.67
CA ALA A 29 -1.99 -7.20 10.49
C ALA A 29 -2.53 -8.19 11.53
N LYS A 30 -1.80 -9.27 11.77
CA LYS A 30 -2.17 -10.28 12.76
C LYS A 30 -2.18 -9.73 14.19
N GLU A 31 -1.13 -8.99 14.57
CA GLU A 31 -0.99 -8.41 15.91
C GLU A 31 -2.06 -7.35 16.19
N ASN A 32 -2.42 -6.54 15.20
CA ASN A 32 -3.35 -5.43 15.33
C ASN A 32 -4.80 -5.77 14.91
N HIS A 33 -5.06 -6.99 14.46
CA HIS A 33 -6.36 -7.40 13.92
C HIS A 33 -6.83 -6.48 12.79
N GLN A 34 -5.90 -6.18 11.86
CA GLN A 34 -6.16 -5.29 10.72
C GLN A 34 -6.18 -6.07 9.40
N MET A 35 -6.89 -5.53 8.42
CA MET A 35 -6.85 -6.02 7.05
C MET A 35 -5.60 -5.51 6.33
N ILE A 36 -5.17 -6.26 5.31
CA ILE A 36 -4.06 -5.88 4.44
C ILE A 36 -4.62 -5.44 3.09
N LEU A 37 -4.25 -4.25 2.65
CA LEU A 37 -4.48 -3.80 1.28
C LEU A 37 -3.19 -3.97 0.49
N ILE A 38 -3.21 -4.87 -0.49
CA ILE A 38 -2.08 -5.10 -1.40
C ILE A 38 -2.35 -4.35 -2.70
N ASN A 39 -1.38 -3.58 -3.17
CA ASN A 39 -1.42 -2.95 -4.47
C ASN A 39 -0.21 -3.37 -5.32
N PHE A 40 -0.49 -3.99 -6.46
CA PHE A 40 0.49 -4.27 -7.50
C PHE A 40 0.51 -3.10 -8.48
N SER A 41 1.67 -2.50 -8.67
CA SER A 41 1.81 -1.26 -9.43
C SER A 41 3.00 -1.29 -10.38
N GLY A 42 2.85 -0.61 -11.49
CA GLY A 42 3.94 -0.20 -12.37
C GLY A 42 4.12 1.31 -12.24
N SER A 43 4.76 1.76 -11.16
CA SER A 43 4.76 3.14 -10.69
C SER A 43 5.32 4.18 -11.67
N ASP A 44 6.16 3.77 -12.61
CA ASP A 44 6.83 4.67 -13.56
C ASP A 44 6.46 4.42 -15.03
N TRP A 45 5.56 3.49 -15.32
CA TRP A 45 5.14 3.16 -16.69
C TRP A 45 3.65 2.92 -16.87
N CYS A 46 2.93 2.57 -15.82
CA CYS A 46 1.52 2.21 -15.87
C CYS A 46 0.65 3.45 -15.63
N GLY A 47 0.05 4.02 -16.67
CA GLY A 47 -0.82 5.20 -16.56
C GLY A 47 -1.95 5.05 -15.55
N PRO A 48 -2.77 4.00 -15.62
CA PRO A 48 -3.84 3.76 -14.64
C PRO A 48 -3.35 3.58 -13.20
N CYS A 49 -2.14 2.99 -12.99
CA CYS A 49 -1.52 2.88 -11.67
C CYS A 49 -1.17 4.25 -11.10
N ILE A 50 -0.54 5.09 -11.91
CA ILE A 50 -0.12 6.46 -11.55
C ILE A 50 -1.35 7.29 -11.20
N GLN A 51 -2.41 7.19 -12.00
CA GLN A 51 -3.67 7.90 -11.78
C GLN A 51 -4.33 7.46 -10.47
N MET A 52 -4.46 6.16 -10.22
CA MET A 52 -5.06 5.62 -9.00
C MET A 52 -4.26 6.03 -7.75
N HIS A 53 -2.93 6.00 -7.84
CA HIS A 53 -2.08 6.45 -6.76
C HIS A 53 -2.35 7.92 -6.41
N LYS A 54 -2.42 8.78 -7.41
CA LYS A 54 -2.63 10.21 -7.25
C LYS A 54 -4.05 10.56 -6.78
N GLU A 55 -5.07 9.91 -7.33
CA GLU A 55 -6.48 10.23 -7.09
C GLU A 55 -7.09 9.52 -5.89
N VAL A 56 -6.50 8.40 -5.45
CA VAL A 56 -6.98 7.62 -4.31
C VAL A 56 -5.95 7.60 -3.18
N PHE A 57 -4.81 6.98 -3.42
CA PHE A 57 -3.87 6.61 -2.35
C PHE A 57 -3.10 7.78 -1.74
N GLU A 58 -2.91 8.88 -2.47
CA GLU A 58 -2.25 10.09 -1.95
C GLU A 58 -3.23 11.05 -1.25
N LYS A 59 -4.52 10.81 -1.32
CA LYS A 59 -5.51 11.70 -0.69
C LYS A 59 -5.50 11.55 0.82
N ASP A 60 -5.71 12.68 1.50
CA ASP A 60 -5.64 12.75 2.96
C ASP A 60 -6.70 11.90 3.66
N ASP A 61 -7.91 11.82 3.11
CA ASP A 61 -8.99 10.99 3.62
C ASP A 61 -8.64 9.49 3.55
N PHE A 62 -8.08 9.02 2.43
CA PHE A 62 -7.59 7.65 2.33
C PHE A 62 -6.46 7.37 3.32
N LYS A 63 -5.47 8.25 3.40
CA LYS A 63 -4.32 8.08 4.30
C LYS A 63 -4.77 8.02 5.77
N ALA A 64 -5.68 8.89 6.17
CA ALA A 64 -6.21 8.91 7.53
C ALA A 64 -6.98 7.62 7.86
N PHE A 65 -7.82 7.16 6.95
CA PHE A 65 -8.55 5.90 7.09
C PHE A 65 -7.60 4.69 7.14
N ALA A 66 -6.66 4.62 6.21
CA ALA A 66 -5.70 3.51 6.11
C ALA A 66 -4.82 3.40 7.36
N LYS A 67 -4.34 4.52 7.87
CA LYS A 67 -3.51 4.56 9.08
C LYS A 67 -4.20 3.92 10.29
N LYS A 68 -5.51 4.06 10.39
CA LYS A 68 -6.32 3.50 11.47
C LYS A 68 -6.73 2.05 11.26
N ASN A 69 -6.98 1.65 10.01
CA ASN A 69 -7.75 0.44 9.71
C ASN A 69 -7.01 -0.60 8.87
N LEU A 70 -5.96 -0.20 8.17
CA LEU A 70 -5.30 -1.05 7.18
C LEU A 70 -3.81 -1.14 7.40
N VAL A 71 -3.25 -2.27 7.00
CA VAL A 71 -1.84 -2.41 6.70
C VAL A 71 -1.69 -2.32 5.18
N LEU A 72 -0.92 -1.36 4.70
CA LEU A 72 -0.71 -1.11 3.27
C LEU A 72 0.56 -1.79 2.79
N LEU A 73 0.45 -2.59 1.73
CA LEU A 73 1.55 -3.29 1.10
C LEU A 73 1.58 -3.01 -0.40
N LYS A 74 2.69 -2.49 -0.89
CA LYS A 74 2.90 -2.25 -2.32
C LYS A 74 3.95 -3.21 -2.89
N ALA A 75 3.60 -3.88 -3.98
CA ALA A 75 4.52 -4.59 -4.84
C ALA A 75 4.69 -3.79 -6.13
N ASP A 76 5.77 -3.04 -6.24
CA ASP A 76 6.08 -2.22 -7.40
C ASP A 76 6.96 -2.97 -8.40
N PHE A 77 6.74 -2.67 -9.69
CA PHE A 77 7.50 -3.24 -10.81
C PHE A 77 7.97 -2.13 -11.74
N PRO A 78 8.92 -1.28 -11.30
CA PRO A 78 9.41 -0.17 -12.09
C PRO A 78 10.21 -0.66 -13.31
N ARG A 79 10.21 0.12 -14.39
CA ARG A 79 10.95 -0.15 -15.61
C ARG A 79 12.12 0.80 -15.86
N LEU A 80 12.05 2.01 -15.29
CA LEU A 80 13.14 2.99 -15.45
C LEU A 80 14.33 2.59 -14.59
N GLU A 81 15.54 2.69 -15.16
CA GLU A 81 16.79 2.34 -14.49
C GLU A 81 16.98 3.11 -13.17
N LYS A 82 16.61 4.39 -13.14
CA LYS A 82 16.68 5.23 -11.92
C LYS A 82 15.80 4.73 -10.76
N ASN A 83 14.77 3.91 -11.06
CA ASN A 83 13.83 3.37 -10.07
C ASN A 83 14.03 1.87 -9.83
N LYS A 84 15.08 1.30 -10.37
CA LYS A 84 15.39 -0.12 -10.26
C LYS A 84 15.45 -0.57 -8.80
N LEU A 85 14.69 -1.61 -8.49
CA LEU A 85 14.71 -2.24 -7.18
C LEU A 85 15.93 -3.15 -7.02
N SER A 86 16.32 -3.43 -5.78
CA SER A 86 17.29 -4.48 -5.50
C SER A 86 16.78 -5.83 -6.04
N THR A 87 17.69 -6.72 -6.41
CA THR A 87 17.35 -8.09 -6.82
C THR A 87 16.51 -8.80 -5.78
N GLN A 88 16.83 -8.57 -4.50
CA GLN A 88 16.14 -9.16 -3.36
C GLN A 88 14.69 -8.66 -3.23
N GLN A 89 14.47 -7.34 -3.39
CA GLN A 89 13.13 -6.77 -3.36
C GLN A 89 12.29 -7.22 -4.56
N LEU A 90 12.89 -7.26 -5.75
CA LEU A 90 12.19 -7.74 -6.95
C LEU A 90 11.79 -9.20 -6.82
N LYS A 91 12.62 -10.04 -6.23
CA LYS A 91 12.29 -11.43 -5.93
C LYS A 91 11.06 -11.53 -5.03
N LYS A 92 11.02 -10.76 -3.94
CA LYS A 92 9.86 -10.72 -3.03
C LYS A 92 8.58 -10.28 -3.74
N ASN A 93 8.66 -9.26 -4.59
CA ASN A 93 7.52 -8.78 -5.36
C ASN A 93 7.04 -9.83 -6.38
N ASN A 94 7.94 -10.53 -7.03
CA ASN A 94 7.61 -11.62 -7.96
C ASN A 94 6.93 -12.80 -7.23
N GLU A 95 7.42 -13.19 -6.08
CA GLU A 95 6.82 -14.25 -5.26
C GLU A 95 5.40 -13.88 -4.83
N LEU A 96 5.19 -12.63 -4.42
CA LEU A 96 3.87 -12.13 -4.07
C LEU A 96 2.93 -12.11 -5.28
N ALA A 97 3.43 -11.70 -6.44
CA ALA A 97 2.67 -11.69 -7.69
C ALA A 97 2.28 -13.10 -8.15
N LEU A 98 3.16 -14.08 -8.04
CA LEU A 98 2.82 -15.48 -8.35
C LEU A 98 1.64 -15.99 -7.52
N LYS A 99 1.51 -15.53 -6.29
CA LYS A 99 0.43 -15.94 -5.39
C LYS A 99 -0.87 -15.17 -5.60
N TYR A 100 -0.79 -13.84 -5.77
CA TYR A 100 -1.97 -12.97 -5.74
C TYR A 100 -2.26 -12.24 -7.06
N ASN A 101 -1.33 -12.23 -7.99
CA ASN A 101 -1.48 -11.60 -9.31
C ASN A 101 -0.85 -12.47 -10.42
N PRO A 102 -1.26 -13.73 -10.55
CA PRO A 102 -0.64 -14.64 -11.54
C PRO A 102 -0.87 -14.18 -12.98
N ASP A 103 -1.96 -13.46 -13.25
CA ASP A 103 -2.28 -12.97 -14.60
C ASP A 103 -1.55 -11.68 -14.98
N GLY A 104 -0.87 -11.04 -14.02
CA GLY A 104 -0.09 -9.84 -14.28
C GLY A 104 -0.92 -8.59 -14.57
N ASP A 105 -2.00 -8.39 -13.85
CA ASP A 105 -2.84 -7.19 -13.98
C ASP A 105 -2.22 -5.98 -13.24
N PHE A 106 -2.26 -4.82 -13.89
CA PHE A 106 -1.75 -3.56 -13.32
C PHE A 106 -2.70 -2.37 -13.61
N PRO A 107 -3.13 -1.62 -12.57
CA PRO A 107 -2.98 -1.96 -11.17
C PRO A 107 -3.86 -3.15 -10.78
N LEU A 108 -3.44 -3.90 -9.78
CA LEU A 108 -4.29 -4.87 -9.11
C LEU A 108 -4.27 -4.55 -7.62
N THR A 109 -5.45 -4.41 -7.03
CA THR A 109 -5.58 -4.12 -5.61
C THR A 109 -6.43 -5.20 -4.95
N LEU A 110 -5.92 -5.76 -3.86
CA LEU A 110 -6.61 -6.79 -3.09
C LEU A 110 -6.75 -6.38 -1.63
N LEU A 111 -7.89 -6.69 -1.05
CA LEU A 111 -8.13 -6.56 0.38
C LEU A 111 -8.17 -7.95 0.99
N LEU A 112 -7.29 -8.21 1.95
CA LEU A 112 -7.20 -9.47 2.69
C LEU A 112 -7.55 -9.25 4.16
N ASP A 113 -8.16 -10.24 4.80
CA ASP A 113 -8.28 -10.25 6.25
C ASP A 113 -6.95 -10.63 6.93
N GLU A 114 -6.91 -10.60 8.26
CA GLU A 114 -5.72 -10.95 9.05
C GLU A 114 -5.27 -12.41 8.87
N ASN A 115 -6.15 -13.27 8.36
CA ASN A 115 -5.87 -14.68 8.05
C ASN A 115 -5.53 -14.92 6.58
N LEU A 116 -5.33 -13.84 5.82
CA LEU A 116 -4.95 -13.84 4.40
C LEU A 116 -6.07 -14.32 3.45
N LYS A 117 -7.31 -14.32 3.90
CA LYS A 117 -8.45 -14.55 3.02
C LYS A 117 -8.69 -13.31 2.18
N VAL A 118 -8.80 -13.49 0.86
CA VAL A 118 -9.12 -12.39 -0.07
C VAL A 118 -10.60 -12.03 0.07
N LEU A 119 -10.88 -10.80 0.48
CA LEU A 119 -12.23 -10.27 0.69
C LEU A 119 -12.74 -9.49 -0.52
N LYS A 120 -11.86 -8.79 -1.23
CA LYS A 120 -12.19 -7.95 -2.38
C LYS A 120 -11.02 -7.84 -3.33
N VAL A 121 -11.31 -7.75 -4.62
CA VAL A 121 -10.34 -7.53 -5.69
C VAL A 121 -10.82 -6.38 -6.58
N TRP A 122 -9.95 -5.42 -6.85
CA TRP A 122 -10.13 -4.41 -7.88
C TRP A 122 -9.09 -4.65 -8.97
N SER A 123 -9.53 -5.18 -10.10
CA SER A 123 -8.66 -5.37 -11.27
C SER A 123 -8.67 -4.09 -12.12
N GLY A 124 -7.51 -3.51 -12.34
CA GLY A 124 -7.38 -2.21 -12.99
C GLY A 124 -7.73 -1.05 -12.05
N ASN A 125 -7.76 0.16 -12.61
CA ASN A 125 -8.25 1.34 -11.91
C ASN A 125 -9.78 1.35 -11.96
N PRO A 126 -10.49 1.25 -10.82
CA PRO A 126 -11.95 1.17 -10.81
C PRO A 126 -12.64 2.49 -11.15
N GLY A 127 -11.89 3.59 -11.32
CA GLY A 127 -12.46 4.92 -11.59
C GLY A 127 -13.16 5.55 -10.39
N LEU A 128 -12.92 5.03 -9.20
CA LEU A 128 -13.45 5.59 -7.95
C LEU A 128 -12.57 6.73 -7.46
N ASN A 129 -13.18 7.73 -6.84
CA ASN A 129 -12.43 8.70 -6.06
C ASN A 129 -12.07 8.11 -4.68
N SER A 130 -11.26 8.83 -3.92
CA SER A 130 -10.78 8.38 -2.62
C SER A 130 -11.89 8.05 -1.62
N ASP A 131 -12.90 8.91 -1.52
CA ASP A 131 -14.06 8.71 -0.62
C ASP A 131 -14.87 7.47 -1.01
N GLU A 132 -15.14 7.29 -2.28
CA GLU A 132 -15.84 6.12 -2.81
C GLU A 132 -15.07 4.81 -2.55
N PHE A 133 -13.76 4.83 -2.76
CA PHE A 133 -12.90 3.68 -2.50
C PHE A 133 -12.89 3.30 -1.01
N VAL A 134 -12.77 4.29 -0.13
CA VAL A 134 -12.86 4.08 1.33
C VAL A 134 -14.23 3.53 1.73
N LYS A 135 -15.31 4.03 1.13
CA LYS A 135 -16.67 3.52 1.40
C LYS A 135 -16.82 2.04 1.03
N GLU A 136 -16.26 1.60 -0.09
CA GLU A 136 -16.28 0.19 -0.46
C GLU A 136 -15.57 -0.68 0.58
N ILE A 137 -14.41 -0.24 1.08
CA ILE A 137 -13.70 -0.96 2.14
C ILE A 137 -14.52 -1.00 3.44
N LYS A 138 -15.12 0.12 3.83
CA LYS A 138 -15.95 0.21 5.04
C LYS A 138 -17.14 -0.76 5.04
N LEU A 139 -17.72 -1.04 3.88
CA LEU A 139 -18.80 -2.01 3.74
C LEU A 139 -18.35 -3.44 4.09
N ILE A 140 -17.08 -3.75 3.89
CA ILE A 140 -16.50 -5.06 4.18
C ILE A 140 -16.10 -5.19 5.66
N LEU A 141 -15.78 -4.06 6.32
CA LEU A 141 -15.41 -3.99 7.74
C LEU A 141 -16.57 -4.27 8.70
N LYS A 142 -17.79 -4.27 8.23
CA LYS A 142 -18.99 -4.47 9.08
C LYS A 142 -19.19 -5.92 9.48
#